data_caae60f577f8f954585a6f1b98d18bcb
#
_entry.id   caae60f577f8f954585a6f1b98d18bcb
#
_cell.length_a   1.000
_cell.length_b   1.000
_cell.length_c   1.000
_cell.angle_alpha   90.00
_cell.angle_beta   90.00
_cell.angle_gamma   90.00
#
_symmetry.space_group_name_H-M   'P 1'
#
loop_
_entity.id
_entity.type
_entity.pdbx_description
1 polymer ?
#
loop_
_entity_poly.entity_id
_entity_poly.type
_entity_poly.pdbx_seq_one_letter_code
_entity_poly.pdbx_strand_id
1 'polypeptide(L)'
;MKKLGKLLLGLISLVATIAAAFLVWIQCSWDRDHDAHPTPQLKASTDPAVIKQGEYVVRALAHCGDCHSPKGSEGQASDAAPQMVGGRVFDVPVFGKFISPNITPEHATGVGAWTDEELARVLRTGVSRDGHMRPFMATIAPMADEDLVAVISYLRTLPGARGATVDDQPTLIGKFVIKGMEPDRRAAPPYVPAGGVSVERGRYLALGPANCAGCHSASSPQSGLLPEAPYLAGALEPMLDETDPSMEFAPPNLTPDKDTGHIYNWDEDGFVARFKAGRVYKGSHMPWESFGRMTEEDVRSIYRFLRALPPTHRELGPTRRPRGYAKPS
;
A
#
# COMPACT_ATOMS: atom_id res chain seq x y z
N MET A 1 14.50 4.82 -56.76
CA MET A 1 15.20 5.03 -55.48
C MET A 1 14.89 6.38 -54.81
N LYS A 2 15.04 7.54 -55.46
CA LYS A 2 14.79 8.88 -54.82
C LYS A 2 13.35 9.10 -54.31
N LYS A 3 12.32 8.57 -55.01
CA LYS A 3 10.92 8.68 -54.56
C LYS A 3 10.63 7.85 -53.31
N LEU A 4 11.17 6.62 -53.21
CA LEU A 4 11.04 5.73 -52.05
C LEU A 4 11.71 6.33 -50.81
N GLY A 5 12.92 6.93 -51.00
CA GLY A 5 13.61 7.63 -49.88
C GLY A 5 12.82 8.83 -49.36
N LYS A 6 12.14 9.61 -50.22
CA LYS A 6 11.28 10.73 -49.74
C LYS A 6 10.02 10.24 -49.02
N LEU A 7 9.43 9.14 -49.47
CA LEU A 7 8.30 8.52 -48.79
C LEU A 7 8.69 7.97 -47.40
N LEU A 8 9.83 7.31 -47.32
CA LEU A 8 10.36 6.79 -46.06
C LEU A 8 10.67 7.94 -45.07
N LEU A 9 11.33 9.00 -45.55
CA LEU A 9 11.59 10.19 -44.72
C LEU A 9 10.32 10.87 -44.23
N GLY A 10 9.30 10.97 -45.09
CA GLY A 10 7.99 11.51 -44.72
C GLY A 10 7.30 10.65 -43.65
N LEU A 11 7.36 9.33 -43.76
CA LEU A 11 6.81 8.41 -42.77
C LEU A 11 7.53 8.53 -41.42
N ILE A 12 8.86 8.56 -41.42
CA ILE A 12 9.67 8.76 -40.21
C ILE A 12 9.34 10.09 -39.56
N SER A 13 9.23 11.18 -40.32
CA SER A 13 8.87 12.49 -39.81
C SER A 13 7.48 12.49 -39.19
N LEU A 14 6.50 11.85 -39.83
CA LEU A 14 5.13 11.73 -39.31
C LEU A 14 5.13 10.94 -37.99
N VAL A 15 5.80 9.79 -37.93
CA VAL A 15 5.90 8.97 -36.70
C VAL A 15 6.58 9.76 -35.59
N ALA A 16 7.67 10.47 -35.88
CA ALA A 16 8.37 11.32 -34.89
C ALA A 16 7.46 12.44 -34.36
N THR A 17 6.68 13.08 -35.24
CA THR A 17 5.74 14.13 -34.85
C THR A 17 4.63 13.58 -33.96
N ILE A 18 4.06 12.43 -34.29
CA ILE A 18 3.03 11.76 -33.46
C ILE A 18 3.61 11.38 -32.10
N ALA A 19 4.80 10.81 -32.07
CA ALA A 19 5.49 10.46 -30.84
C ALA A 19 5.76 11.69 -29.96
N ALA A 20 6.26 12.77 -30.55
CA ALA A 20 6.49 14.02 -29.81
C ALA A 20 5.17 14.61 -29.26
N ALA A 21 4.12 14.63 -30.08
CA ALA A 21 2.79 15.09 -29.63
C ALA A 21 2.25 14.22 -28.48
N PHE A 22 2.40 12.92 -28.55
CA PHE A 22 2.02 11.99 -27.49
C PHE A 22 2.80 12.24 -26.20
N LEU A 23 4.13 12.43 -26.29
CA LEU A 23 4.95 12.74 -25.10
C LEU A 23 4.55 14.06 -24.46
N VAL A 24 4.31 15.10 -25.27
CA VAL A 24 3.81 16.39 -24.77
C VAL A 24 2.43 16.22 -24.12
N TRP A 25 1.53 15.47 -24.75
CA TRP A 25 0.21 15.20 -24.18
C TRP A 25 0.30 14.50 -22.82
N ILE A 26 1.12 13.44 -22.68
CA ILE A 26 1.34 12.79 -21.37
C ILE A 26 1.90 13.81 -20.38
N GLN A 27 2.93 14.57 -20.75
CA GLN A 27 3.59 15.53 -19.86
C GLN A 27 2.62 16.58 -19.30
N CYS A 28 1.64 17.02 -20.12
CA CYS A 28 0.71 18.09 -19.74
C CYS A 28 -0.62 17.60 -19.14
N SER A 29 -0.90 16.27 -19.18
CA SER A 29 -2.22 15.76 -18.80
C SER A 29 -2.17 14.48 -17.95
N TRP A 30 -1.01 14.14 -17.40
CA TRP A 30 -0.85 12.93 -16.60
C TRP A 30 -1.55 13.00 -15.25
N ASP A 31 -1.59 14.18 -14.68
CA ASP A 31 -2.19 14.43 -13.38
C ASP A 31 -3.65 14.85 -13.58
N ARG A 32 -4.51 13.84 -13.63
CA ARG A 32 -5.95 14.02 -13.87
C ARG A 32 -6.64 14.51 -12.61
N ASP A 33 -7.56 15.42 -12.77
CA ASP A 33 -8.47 15.85 -11.72
C ASP A 33 -9.60 14.83 -11.53
N HIS A 34 -9.78 14.38 -10.29
CA HIS A 34 -10.82 13.46 -9.86
C HIS A 34 -11.78 14.11 -8.85
N ASP A 35 -11.90 15.44 -8.82
CA ASP A 35 -12.74 16.17 -7.87
C ASP A 35 -14.22 15.76 -7.90
N ALA A 36 -14.70 15.29 -9.04
CA ALA A 36 -16.07 14.76 -9.16
C ALA A 36 -16.30 13.42 -8.43
N HIS A 37 -15.24 12.81 -7.87
CA HIS A 37 -15.38 11.54 -7.16
C HIS A 37 -16.06 11.76 -5.79
N PRO A 38 -17.06 10.93 -5.42
CA PRO A 38 -17.79 11.10 -4.17
C PRO A 38 -16.87 11.15 -2.94
N THR A 39 -17.09 12.14 -2.08
CA THR A 39 -16.36 12.29 -0.83
C THR A 39 -17.20 11.68 0.30
N PRO A 40 -16.67 10.71 1.07
CA PRO A 40 -17.36 10.15 2.22
C PRO A 40 -17.69 11.26 3.25
N GLN A 41 -18.92 11.30 3.73
CA GLN A 41 -19.37 12.30 4.72
C GLN A 41 -19.09 11.79 6.15
N LEU A 42 -17.80 11.69 6.48
CA LEU A 42 -17.32 11.19 7.78
C LEU A 42 -16.70 12.32 8.59
N LYS A 43 -16.86 12.25 9.90
CA LYS A 43 -16.34 13.23 10.85
C LYS A 43 -15.50 12.55 11.93
N ALA A 44 -14.41 13.19 12.31
CA ALA A 44 -13.60 12.76 13.44
C ALA A 44 -14.45 12.79 14.74
N SER A 45 -14.19 11.83 15.61
CA SER A 45 -14.77 11.75 16.95
C SER A 45 -13.79 12.28 18.00
N THR A 46 -14.32 12.84 19.06
CA THR A 46 -13.56 13.20 20.27
C THR A 46 -13.65 12.14 21.36
N ASP A 47 -14.36 11.04 21.12
CA ASP A 47 -14.49 9.93 22.06
C ASP A 47 -13.12 9.24 22.23
N PRO A 48 -12.60 9.16 23.48
CA PRO A 48 -11.33 8.51 23.76
C PRO A 48 -11.25 7.04 23.31
N ALA A 49 -12.37 6.31 23.32
CA ALA A 49 -12.41 4.93 22.86
C ALA A 49 -12.20 4.84 21.35
N VAL A 50 -12.83 5.74 20.57
CA VAL A 50 -12.65 5.85 19.12
C VAL A 50 -11.22 6.26 18.79
N ILE A 51 -10.66 7.24 19.49
CA ILE A 51 -9.26 7.68 19.31
C ILE A 51 -8.29 6.53 19.58
N LYS A 52 -8.50 5.76 20.66
CA LYS A 52 -7.67 4.59 20.99
C LYS A 52 -7.76 3.49 19.92
N GLN A 53 -8.95 3.24 19.38
CA GLN A 53 -9.12 2.34 18.24
C GLN A 53 -8.35 2.86 17.03
N GLY A 54 -8.41 4.16 16.74
CA GLY A 54 -7.64 4.79 15.67
C GLY A 54 -6.15 4.64 15.85
N GLU A 55 -5.64 4.82 17.07
CA GLU A 55 -4.23 4.54 17.38
C GLU A 55 -3.84 3.11 17.02
N TYR A 56 -4.68 2.14 17.42
CA TYR A 56 -4.45 0.73 17.13
C TYR A 56 -4.44 0.47 15.61
N VAL A 57 -5.42 0.99 14.88
CA VAL A 57 -5.48 0.83 13.42
C VAL A 57 -4.26 1.44 12.76
N VAL A 58 -3.90 2.69 13.10
CA VAL A 58 -2.79 3.43 12.49
C VAL A 58 -1.44 2.80 12.77
N ARG A 59 -1.21 2.33 14.02
CA ARG A 59 0.11 1.86 14.46
C ARG A 59 0.33 0.37 14.34
N ALA A 60 -0.73 -0.44 14.44
CA ALA A 60 -0.62 -1.89 14.44
C ALA A 60 -1.12 -2.53 13.14
N LEU A 61 -2.25 -2.05 12.60
CA LEU A 61 -2.88 -2.67 11.44
C LEU A 61 -2.44 -2.02 10.12
N ALA A 62 -2.79 -0.74 9.92
CA ALA A 62 -2.53 -0.02 8.68
C ALA A 62 -1.09 0.50 8.55
N HIS A 63 -0.28 0.35 9.59
CA HIS A 63 1.15 0.66 9.65
C HIS A 63 1.54 1.99 8.95
N CYS A 64 0.72 3.03 9.13
CA CYS A 64 0.88 4.32 8.45
C CYS A 64 2.28 4.93 8.65
N GLY A 65 2.85 4.77 9.85
CA GLY A 65 4.18 5.25 10.19
C GLY A 65 5.31 4.64 9.36
N ASP A 66 5.13 3.41 8.83
CA ASP A 66 6.16 2.75 8.03
C ASP A 66 6.38 3.45 6.69
N CYS A 67 5.34 4.09 6.15
CA CYS A 67 5.44 4.92 4.96
C CYS A 67 5.59 6.41 5.29
N HIS A 68 4.84 6.92 6.26
CA HIS A 68 4.76 8.36 6.53
C HIS A 68 5.77 8.88 7.55
N SER A 69 6.75 8.07 7.96
CA SER A 69 7.87 8.52 8.79
C SER A 69 9.19 8.46 8.02
N PRO A 70 10.19 9.26 8.38
CA PRO A 70 11.52 9.20 7.75
C PRO A 70 12.12 7.79 7.82
N LYS A 71 12.91 7.41 6.81
CA LYS A 71 13.59 6.10 6.79
C LYS A 71 14.47 5.92 8.04
N GLY A 72 14.40 4.73 8.64
CA GLY A 72 15.12 4.41 9.89
C GLY A 72 14.29 4.65 11.16
N SER A 73 13.10 5.26 11.02
CA SER A 73 12.12 5.43 12.11
C SER A 73 10.94 4.44 12.01
N GLU A 74 11.01 3.51 11.05
CA GLU A 74 9.98 2.48 10.84
C GLU A 74 9.81 1.62 12.10
N GLY A 75 8.57 1.47 12.50
CA GLY A 75 8.23 0.67 13.68
C GLY A 75 8.74 1.21 15.00
N GLN A 76 9.52 2.26 15.01
CA GLN A 76 9.90 2.91 16.25
C GLN A 76 8.65 3.59 16.82
N ALA A 77 8.06 2.96 17.82
CA ALA A 77 7.21 3.63 18.80
C ALA A 77 8.09 4.55 19.64
N SER A 78 8.99 5.29 19.02
CA SER A 78 9.80 6.21 19.80
C SER A 78 8.98 7.49 19.95
N ASP A 79 8.66 7.78 21.17
CA ASP A 79 8.25 9.12 21.60
C ASP A 79 9.33 10.18 21.29
N ALA A 80 10.45 9.77 20.72
CA ALA A 80 11.67 10.55 20.55
C ALA A 80 11.87 11.20 19.17
N ALA A 81 11.13 10.78 18.12
CA ALA A 81 11.23 11.41 16.81
C ALA A 81 9.86 11.86 16.32
N PRO A 82 9.74 13.02 15.63
CA PRO A 82 8.48 13.41 15.01
C PRO A 82 8.09 12.35 13.98
N GLN A 83 7.13 11.51 14.36
CA GLN A 83 6.60 10.44 13.53
C GLN A 83 5.56 11.02 12.55
N MET A 84 5.39 10.35 11.42
CA MET A 84 4.37 10.67 10.42
C MET A 84 4.53 12.07 9.78
N VAL A 85 5.74 12.63 9.84
CA VAL A 85 6.08 13.92 9.20
C VAL A 85 6.41 13.78 7.70
N GLY A 86 6.29 12.57 7.15
CA GLY A 86 6.59 12.27 5.75
C GLY A 86 8.09 12.26 5.44
N GLY A 87 8.41 12.49 4.17
CA GLY A 87 9.78 12.59 3.68
C GLY A 87 10.46 11.27 3.34
N ARG A 88 9.79 10.12 3.49
CA ARG A 88 10.32 8.85 2.99
C ARG A 88 10.24 8.83 1.47
N VAL A 89 11.37 8.53 0.82
CA VAL A 89 11.46 8.44 -0.63
C VAL A 89 11.33 6.98 -1.05
N PHE A 90 10.37 6.72 -1.92
CA PHE A 90 10.18 5.44 -2.60
C PHE A 90 10.72 5.59 -4.04
N ASP A 91 11.91 5.06 -4.29
CA ASP A 91 12.49 5.01 -5.62
C ASP A 91 12.00 3.74 -6.32
N VAL A 92 10.99 3.90 -7.18
CA VAL A 92 10.37 2.79 -7.92
C VAL A 92 10.99 2.76 -9.32
N PRO A 93 11.86 1.78 -9.62
CA PRO A 93 12.52 1.70 -10.91
C PRO A 93 11.53 1.84 -12.07
N VAL A 94 11.89 2.59 -13.10
CA VAL A 94 11.08 2.89 -14.29
C VAL A 94 9.93 3.88 -14.04
N PHE A 95 9.29 3.88 -12.85
CA PHE A 95 8.13 4.73 -12.56
C PHE A 95 8.49 6.09 -11.96
N GLY A 96 9.57 6.17 -11.17
CA GLY A 96 10.04 7.44 -10.60
C GLY A 96 10.16 7.41 -9.09
N LYS A 97 10.33 8.61 -8.51
CA LYS A 97 10.44 8.79 -7.06
C LYS A 97 9.15 9.37 -6.50
N PHE A 98 8.65 8.75 -5.45
CA PHE A 98 7.46 9.16 -4.74
C PHE A 98 7.82 9.47 -3.30
N ILE A 99 7.29 10.55 -2.76
CA ILE A 99 7.64 11.03 -1.43
C ILE A 99 6.40 11.00 -0.54
N SER A 100 6.49 10.30 0.59
CA SER A 100 5.37 10.27 1.52
C SER A 100 5.11 11.66 2.12
N PRO A 101 3.86 12.14 2.13
CA PRO A 101 3.52 13.42 2.73
C PRO A 101 3.49 13.35 4.27
N ASN A 102 3.59 14.52 4.89
CA ASN A 102 3.33 14.73 6.31
C ASN A 102 1.84 14.53 6.60
N ILE A 103 1.49 13.59 7.49
CA ILE A 103 0.11 13.32 7.91
C ILE A 103 -0.18 13.76 9.35
N THR A 104 0.71 14.55 9.97
CA THR A 104 0.42 15.21 11.24
C THR A 104 -0.57 16.37 11.05
N PRO A 105 -1.30 16.81 12.09
CA PRO A 105 -2.24 17.93 11.99
C PRO A 105 -1.54 19.31 11.94
N GLU A 106 -0.33 19.39 11.40
CA GLU A 106 0.34 20.65 11.13
C GLU A 106 -0.27 21.32 9.88
N HIS A 107 -0.53 22.63 9.95
CA HIS A 107 -1.35 23.32 8.94
C HIS A 107 -0.63 23.59 7.62
N ALA A 108 0.66 23.87 7.65
CA ALA A 108 1.41 24.32 6.46
C ALA A 108 1.91 23.16 5.60
N THR A 109 2.40 22.09 6.23
CA THR A 109 3.05 20.97 5.55
C THR A 109 2.36 19.63 5.77
N GLY A 110 1.40 19.58 6.71
CA GLY A 110 0.65 18.38 7.08
C GLY A 110 -0.81 18.44 6.65
N VAL A 111 -1.62 17.63 7.33
CA VAL A 111 -3.06 17.52 7.03
C VAL A 111 -3.94 18.40 7.93
N GLY A 112 -3.35 19.34 8.68
CA GLY A 112 -4.10 20.19 9.60
C GLY A 112 -5.11 21.13 8.94
N ALA A 113 -4.86 21.52 7.69
CA ALA A 113 -5.78 22.35 6.91
C ALA A 113 -6.80 21.53 6.08
N TRP A 114 -6.74 20.19 6.14
CA TRP A 114 -7.68 19.31 5.43
C TRP A 114 -8.94 19.08 6.25
N THR A 115 -10.08 18.96 5.60
CA THR A 115 -11.31 18.51 6.28
C THR A 115 -11.25 17.01 6.56
N ASP A 116 -12.15 16.52 7.42
CA ASP A 116 -12.23 15.09 7.71
C ASP A 116 -12.70 14.29 6.49
N GLU A 117 -13.57 14.88 5.69
CA GLU A 117 -14.08 14.31 4.45
C GLU A 117 -12.97 14.20 3.39
N GLU A 118 -12.08 15.20 3.28
CA GLU A 118 -10.90 15.14 2.39
C GLU A 118 -9.94 14.02 2.83
N LEU A 119 -9.73 13.84 4.15
CA LEU A 119 -8.96 12.71 4.68
C LEU A 119 -9.66 11.37 4.40
N ALA A 120 -10.97 11.29 4.61
CA ALA A 120 -11.74 10.10 4.30
C ALA A 120 -11.66 9.73 2.81
N ARG A 121 -11.70 10.74 1.93
CA ARG A 121 -11.58 10.53 0.48
C ARG A 121 -10.23 9.93 0.11
N VAL A 122 -9.12 10.50 0.55
CA VAL A 122 -7.79 9.98 0.19
C VAL A 122 -7.54 8.59 0.76
N LEU A 123 -8.01 8.33 1.98
CA LEU A 123 -7.90 7.00 2.61
C LEU A 123 -8.79 5.95 1.94
N ARG A 124 -9.92 6.35 1.35
CA ARG A 124 -10.88 5.45 0.69
C ARG A 124 -10.55 5.21 -0.77
N THR A 125 -10.10 6.23 -1.48
CA THR A 125 -10.06 6.23 -2.94
C THR A 125 -8.69 6.52 -3.53
N GLY A 126 -7.74 6.98 -2.71
CA GLY A 126 -6.44 7.48 -3.16
C GLY A 126 -6.48 8.90 -3.73
N VAL A 127 -7.64 9.57 -3.78
CA VAL A 127 -7.76 10.95 -4.29
C VAL A 127 -7.53 11.95 -3.18
N SER A 128 -6.50 12.77 -3.29
CA SER A 128 -6.18 13.81 -2.31
C SER A 128 -7.07 15.06 -2.46
N ARG A 129 -6.91 16.03 -1.52
CA ARG A 129 -7.76 17.25 -1.49
C ARG A 129 -7.66 18.11 -2.75
N ASP A 130 -6.55 18.04 -3.46
CA ASP A 130 -6.29 18.73 -4.72
C ASP A 130 -6.86 17.99 -5.95
N GLY A 131 -7.65 16.93 -5.74
CA GLY A 131 -8.25 16.13 -6.81
C GLY A 131 -7.31 15.14 -7.46
N HIS A 132 -6.05 15.08 -7.07
CA HIS A 132 -5.05 14.26 -7.73
C HIS A 132 -4.88 12.87 -7.11
N MET A 133 -4.59 11.89 -7.95
CA MET A 133 -4.34 10.51 -7.55
C MET A 133 -3.02 10.37 -6.80
N ARG A 134 -3.06 9.73 -5.64
CA ARG A 134 -1.88 9.30 -4.88
C ARG A 134 -1.70 7.78 -5.07
N PRO A 135 -0.79 7.36 -5.95
CA PRO A 135 -0.73 5.96 -6.40
C PRO A 135 -0.65 4.93 -5.28
N PHE A 136 0.21 5.17 -4.28
CA PHE A 136 0.34 4.24 -3.15
C PHE A 136 -0.90 4.22 -2.25
N MET A 137 -1.57 5.37 -2.07
CA MET A 137 -2.80 5.43 -1.28
C MET A 137 -3.97 4.74 -1.99
N ALA A 138 -3.99 4.76 -3.32
CA ALA A 138 -5.00 4.07 -4.11
C ALA A 138 -4.95 2.53 -3.99
N THR A 139 -3.84 1.97 -3.52
CA THR A 139 -3.68 0.51 -3.33
C THR A 139 -4.02 0.05 -1.91
N ILE A 140 -4.29 0.96 -0.98
CA ILE A 140 -4.69 0.60 0.38
C ILE A 140 -6.06 -0.05 0.35
N ALA A 141 -6.19 -1.16 1.08
CA ALA A 141 -7.46 -1.88 1.13
C ALA A 141 -8.53 -1.08 1.91
N PRO A 142 -9.80 -1.15 1.47
CA PRO A 142 -10.87 -0.38 2.12
C PRO A 142 -11.13 -0.87 3.54
N MET A 143 -11.31 0.08 4.45
CA MET A 143 -11.73 -0.13 5.84
C MET A 143 -13.22 0.17 6.00
N ALA A 144 -13.87 -0.37 7.03
CA ALA A 144 -15.20 0.06 7.43
C ALA A 144 -15.19 1.54 7.88
N ASP A 145 -16.35 2.19 7.83
CA ASP A 145 -16.45 3.61 8.18
C ASP A 145 -16.05 3.88 9.63
N GLU A 146 -16.33 2.96 10.54
CA GLU A 146 -15.95 3.07 11.96
C GLU A 146 -14.42 3.15 12.13
N ASP A 147 -13.67 2.27 11.47
CA ASP A 147 -12.20 2.31 11.51
C ASP A 147 -11.64 3.53 10.79
N LEU A 148 -12.27 3.97 9.70
CA LEU A 148 -11.87 5.17 8.98
C LEU A 148 -12.06 6.43 9.84
N VAL A 149 -13.21 6.54 10.53
CA VAL A 149 -13.47 7.61 11.54
C VAL A 149 -12.44 7.52 12.66
N ALA A 150 -12.13 6.33 13.16
CA ALA A 150 -11.16 6.14 14.22
C ALA A 150 -9.74 6.59 13.78
N VAL A 151 -9.30 6.23 12.56
CA VAL A 151 -8.03 6.67 11.98
C VAL A 151 -7.97 8.19 11.91
N ILE A 152 -8.98 8.85 11.34
CA ILE A 152 -9.02 10.32 11.22
C ILE A 152 -8.98 10.96 12.62
N SER A 153 -9.77 10.44 13.57
CA SER A 153 -9.82 10.93 14.95
C SER A 153 -8.45 10.88 15.61
N TYR A 154 -7.73 9.76 15.46
CA TYR A 154 -6.39 9.62 16.02
C TYR A 154 -5.39 10.57 15.35
N LEU A 155 -5.38 10.68 14.00
CA LEU A 155 -4.49 11.60 13.29
C LEU A 155 -4.68 13.05 13.76
N ARG A 156 -5.91 13.46 14.12
CA ARG A 156 -6.19 14.79 14.67
C ARG A 156 -5.60 15.03 16.06
N THR A 157 -5.28 13.98 16.81
CA THR A 157 -4.67 14.09 18.16
C THR A 157 -3.14 14.06 18.14
N LEU A 158 -2.53 13.76 17.01
CA LEU A 158 -1.07 13.75 16.92
C LEU A 158 -0.48 15.16 17.17
N PRO A 159 0.73 15.25 17.75
CA PRO A 159 1.41 16.51 17.81
C PRO A 159 1.72 17.02 16.39
N GLY A 160 1.31 18.25 16.08
CA GLY A 160 1.64 18.87 14.81
C GLY A 160 3.14 19.10 14.69
N ALA A 161 3.76 18.60 13.64
CA ALA A 161 5.17 18.78 13.38
C ALA A 161 5.40 19.11 11.89
N ARG A 162 6.30 20.03 11.61
CA ARG A 162 6.68 20.39 10.23
C ARG A 162 7.41 19.23 9.57
N GLY A 163 6.98 18.88 8.36
CA GLY A 163 7.64 17.91 7.48
C GLY A 163 8.18 18.57 6.23
N ALA A 164 8.93 17.81 5.44
CA ALA A 164 9.37 18.26 4.12
C ALA A 164 8.18 18.31 3.15
N THR A 165 8.11 19.38 2.37
CA THR A 165 7.23 19.50 1.21
C THR A 165 8.06 19.20 -0.03
N VAL A 166 7.99 17.98 -0.51
CA VAL A 166 8.69 17.55 -1.73
C VAL A 166 7.67 16.86 -2.62
N ASP A 167 7.62 17.30 -3.87
CA ASP A 167 6.71 16.72 -4.84
C ASP A 167 7.21 15.37 -5.38
N ASP A 168 6.27 14.52 -5.76
CA ASP A 168 6.56 13.31 -6.50
C ASP A 168 7.25 13.62 -7.84
N GLN A 169 8.18 12.75 -8.24
CA GLN A 169 8.99 12.89 -9.45
C GLN A 169 8.78 11.68 -10.36
N PRO A 170 7.58 11.50 -10.93
CA PRO A 170 7.31 10.39 -11.83
C PRO A 170 8.06 10.57 -13.16
N THR A 171 8.59 9.46 -13.68
CA THR A 171 9.11 9.40 -15.05
C THR A 171 7.98 9.55 -16.07
N LEU A 172 8.28 9.62 -17.37
CA LEU A 172 7.24 9.60 -18.40
C LEU A 172 6.39 8.32 -18.35
N ILE A 173 7.00 7.18 -18.06
CA ILE A 173 6.28 5.91 -17.88
C ILE A 173 5.41 5.97 -16.62
N GLY A 174 5.95 6.47 -15.52
CA GLY A 174 5.18 6.70 -14.29
C GLY A 174 3.97 7.61 -14.52
N LYS A 175 4.15 8.72 -15.23
CA LYS A 175 3.07 9.64 -15.62
C LYS A 175 1.99 8.95 -16.45
N PHE A 176 2.40 8.13 -17.43
CA PHE A 176 1.45 7.36 -18.25
C PHE A 176 0.63 6.38 -17.40
N VAL A 177 1.27 5.67 -16.47
CA VAL A 177 0.59 4.73 -15.57
C VAL A 177 -0.37 5.48 -14.63
N ILE A 178 0.09 6.53 -13.95
CA ILE A 178 -0.75 7.33 -13.04
C ILE A 178 -1.96 7.90 -13.78
N LYS A 179 -1.76 8.40 -15.03
CA LYS A 179 -2.85 8.88 -15.87
C LYS A 179 -3.93 7.82 -16.11
N GLY A 180 -3.54 6.56 -16.20
CA GLY A 180 -4.45 5.42 -16.39
C GLY A 180 -5.09 4.90 -15.10
N MET A 181 -4.62 5.33 -13.93
CA MET A 181 -5.21 4.89 -12.66
C MET A 181 -6.58 5.50 -12.44
N GLU A 182 -7.46 4.73 -11.85
CA GLU A 182 -8.78 5.17 -11.43
C GLU A 182 -8.88 5.12 -9.90
N PRO A 183 -9.67 6.01 -9.28
CA PRO A 183 -9.94 5.97 -7.86
C PRO A 183 -10.45 4.59 -7.42
N ASP A 184 -10.02 4.14 -6.26
CA ASP A 184 -10.51 2.86 -5.72
C ASP A 184 -12.03 2.92 -5.53
N ARG A 185 -12.71 1.96 -6.11
CA ARG A 185 -14.18 1.83 -6.06
C ARG A 185 -14.62 0.57 -5.32
N ARG A 186 -13.69 -0.12 -4.66
CA ARG A 186 -14.06 -1.28 -3.85
C ARG A 186 -15.03 -0.84 -2.76
N ALA A 187 -16.08 -1.63 -2.57
CA ALA A 187 -17.04 -1.34 -1.51
C ALA A 187 -16.36 -1.42 -0.13
N ALA A 188 -16.65 -0.45 0.73
CA ALA A 188 -16.25 -0.52 2.11
C ALA A 188 -16.92 -1.73 2.79
N PRO A 189 -16.22 -2.43 3.70
CA PRO A 189 -16.89 -3.38 4.57
C PRO A 189 -18.01 -2.67 5.36
N PRO A 190 -19.18 -3.31 5.51
CA PRO A 190 -20.36 -2.65 6.12
C PRO A 190 -20.19 -2.35 7.60
N TYR A 191 -19.28 -3.03 8.28
CA TYR A 191 -19.00 -2.87 9.72
C TYR A 191 -17.61 -3.46 10.05
N VAL A 192 -17.11 -3.07 11.23
CA VAL A 192 -15.95 -3.73 11.85
C VAL A 192 -16.45 -4.98 12.58
N PRO A 193 -16.00 -6.20 12.23
CA PRO A 193 -16.41 -7.40 12.95
C PRO A 193 -16.07 -7.31 14.45
N ALA A 194 -16.93 -7.87 15.28
CA ALA A 194 -16.75 -7.89 16.74
C ALA A 194 -15.37 -8.41 17.16
N GLY A 195 -14.89 -7.96 18.30
CA GLY A 195 -13.65 -8.49 18.92
C GLY A 195 -13.75 -9.98 19.23
N GLY A 196 -12.61 -10.56 19.57
CA GLY A 196 -12.44 -11.99 19.74
C GLY A 196 -11.92 -12.70 18.50
N VAL A 197 -11.69 -13.99 18.62
CA VAL A 197 -11.02 -14.80 17.58
C VAL A 197 -12.05 -15.41 16.64
N SER A 198 -12.11 -14.91 15.38
CA SER A 198 -13.02 -15.43 14.35
C SER A 198 -12.43 -15.34 12.94
N VAL A 199 -12.93 -16.17 12.05
CA VAL A 199 -12.58 -16.15 10.61
C VAL A 199 -13.02 -14.85 9.96
N GLU A 200 -14.20 -14.33 10.34
CA GLU A 200 -14.76 -13.09 9.81
C GLU A 200 -13.89 -11.89 10.16
N ARG A 201 -13.47 -11.78 11.43
CA ARG A 201 -12.52 -10.75 11.86
C ARG A 201 -11.18 -10.88 11.16
N GLY A 202 -10.66 -12.10 11.03
CA GLY A 202 -9.40 -12.35 10.30
C GLY A 202 -9.48 -11.94 8.83
N ARG A 203 -10.62 -12.21 8.17
CA ARG A 203 -10.88 -11.77 6.81
C ARG A 203 -10.87 -10.25 6.70
N TYR A 204 -11.59 -9.56 7.59
CA TYR A 204 -11.63 -8.10 7.63
C TYR A 204 -10.24 -7.51 7.79
N LEU A 205 -9.46 -8.02 8.75
CA LEU A 205 -8.12 -7.54 9.02
C LEU A 205 -7.18 -7.76 7.83
N ALA A 206 -7.14 -8.97 7.29
CA ALA A 206 -6.18 -9.36 6.23
C ALA A 206 -6.50 -8.72 4.87
N LEU A 207 -7.78 -8.53 4.53
CA LEU A 207 -8.22 -7.93 3.26
C LEU A 207 -8.57 -6.45 3.39
N GLY A 208 -8.61 -5.91 4.61
CA GLY A 208 -8.87 -4.53 4.96
C GLY A 208 -7.63 -3.86 5.57
N PRO A 209 -7.69 -3.40 6.82
CA PRO A 209 -6.70 -2.47 7.36
C PRO A 209 -5.26 -3.00 7.39
N ALA A 210 -5.01 -4.30 7.59
CA ALA A 210 -3.65 -4.85 7.53
C ALA A 210 -3.13 -5.10 6.11
N ASN A 211 -4.00 -4.99 5.10
CA ASN A 211 -3.68 -5.05 3.67
C ASN A 211 -2.75 -6.22 3.26
N CYS A 212 -2.88 -7.38 3.90
CA CYS A 212 -2.02 -8.54 3.60
C CYS A 212 -2.13 -8.92 2.11
N ALA A 213 -3.33 -8.82 1.54
CA ALA A 213 -3.57 -9.14 0.14
C ALA A 213 -2.81 -8.20 -0.82
N GLY A 214 -2.51 -6.96 -0.43
CA GLY A 214 -1.77 -6.01 -1.24
C GLY A 214 -0.36 -6.48 -1.60
N CYS A 215 0.29 -7.20 -0.67
CA CYS A 215 1.62 -7.77 -0.89
C CYS A 215 1.59 -9.27 -1.21
N HIS A 216 0.64 -10.03 -0.65
CA HIS A 216 0.59 -11.49 -0.79
C HIS A 216 -0.35 -12.00 -1.87
N SER A 217 -0.78 -11.16 -2.79
CA SER A 217 -1.56 -11.56 -3.97
C SER A 217 -0.86 -11.11 -5.25
N ALA A 218 -1.20 -11.74 -6.36
CA ALA A 218 -0.82 -11.21 -7.66
C ALA A 218 -1.56 -9.89 -7.92
N SER A 219 -0.94 -9.03 -8.70
CA SER A 219 -1.53 -7.81 -9.24
C SER A 219 -1.05 -7.61 -10.67
N SER A 220 -1.74 -6.78 -11.44
CA SER A 220 -1.35 -6.46 -12.81
C SER A 220 -1.62 -4.98 -13.13
N PRO A 221 -1.03 -4.43 -14.19
CA PRO A 221 -1.38 -3.11 -14.67
C PRO A 221 -2.88 -2.98 -15.04
N GLN A 222 -3.52 -4.08 -15.46
CA GLN A 222 -4.94 -4.12 -15.82
C GLN A 222 -5.85 -3.97 -14.59
N SER A 223 -5.43 -4.48 -13.44
CA SER A 223 -6.14 -4.28 -12.17
C SER A 223 -5.83 -2.94 -11.50
N GLY A 224 -5.02 -2.07 -12.12
CA GLY A 224 -4.53 -0.85 -11.49
C GLY A 224 -3.60 -1.13 -10.31
N LEU A 225 -2.89 -2.25 -10.33
CA LEU A 225 -2.03 -2.77 -9.25
C LEU A 225 -2.78 -3.21 -7.99
N LEU A 226 -4.11 -3.31 -8.05
CA LEU A 226 -4.89 -3.90 -6.97
C LEU A 226 -4.71 -5.43 -6.93
N PRO A 227 -4.83 -6.06 -5.74
CA PRO A 227 -4.72 -7.50 -5.61
C PRO A 227 -5.80 -8.22 -6.40
N GLU A 228 -5.40 -9.30 -7.08
CA GLU A 228 -6.27 -10.16 -7.89
C GLU A 228 -6.50 -11.52 -7.21
N ALA A 229 -7.66 -12.11 -7.49
CA ALA A 229 -7.92 -13.48 -7.06
C ALA A 229 -7.03 -14.48 -7.85
N PRO A 230 -6.60 -15.59 -7.22
CA PRO A 230 -6.85 -15.98 -5.84
C PRO A 230 -6.03 -15.12 -4.86
N TYR A 231 -6.73 -14.51 -3.90
CA TYR A 231 -6.07 -13.66 -2.90
C TYR A 231 -5.13 -14.47 -1.99
N LEU A 232 -4.06 -13.82 -1.56
CA LEU A 232 -3.10 -14.37 -0.59
C LEU A 232 -2.35 -15.63 -1.06
N ALA A 233 -2.41 -15.91 -2.36
CA ALA A 233 -1.64 -17.00 -2.97
C ALA A 233 -0.19 -16.61 -3.34
N GLY A 234 0.30 -15.48 -2.81
CA GLY A 234 1.63 -14.93 -3.05
C GLY A 234 1.70 -14.01 -4.27
N ALA A 235 2.65 -13.09 -4.27
CA ALA A 235 2.89 -12.18 -5.38
C ALA A 235 3.82 -12.79 -6.43
N LEU A 236 3.60 -12.41 -7.69
CA LEU A 236 4.46 -12.84 -8.80
C LEU A 236 5.73 -11.98 -8.91
N GLU A 237 5.61 -10.70 -8.56
CA GLU A 237 6.70 -9.74 -8.61
C GLU A 237 7.42 -9.70 -7.27
N PRO A 238 8.74 -10.02 -7.24
CA PRO A 238 9.54 -9.92 -6.03
C PRO A 238 9.88 -8.46 -5.72
N MET A 239 10.16 -8.19 -4.46
CA MET A 239 10.61 -6.89 -3.97
C MET A 239 12.10 -6.97 -3.63
N LEU A 240 12.90 -5.96 -3.99
CA LEU A 240 14.32 -5.94 -3.65
C LEU A 240 14.53 -5.91 -2.14
N ASP A 241 15.54 -6.62 -1.65
CA ASP A 241 15.96 -6.50 -0.25
C ASP A 241 16.51 -5.08 -0.02
N GLU A 242 15.95 -4.32 0.92
CA GLU A 242 16.33 -2.92 1.18
C GLU A 242 17.76 -2.76 1.70
N THR A 243 18.37 -3.84 2.21
CA THR A 243 19.73 -3.83 2.78
C THR A 243 20.76 -4.59 1.96
N ASP A 244 20.32 -5.40 1.00
CA ASP A 244 21.19 -6.21 0.15
C ASP A 244 20.63 -6.23 -1.29
N PRO A 245 21.11 -5.34 -2.18
CA PRO A 245 20.60 -5.24 -3.56
C PRO A 245 20.83 -6.50 -4.43
N SER A 246 21.65 -7.45 -3.96
CA SER A 246 21.85 -8.75 -4.61
C SER A 246 20.76 -9.76 -4.31
N MET A 247 19.87 -9.44 -3.36
CA MET A 247 18.80 -10.30 -2.89
C MET A 247 17.42 -9.68 -3.17
N GLU A 248 16.40 -10.52 -3.18
CA GLU A 248 15.00 -10.12 -3.31
C GLU A 248 14.12 -10.95 -2.38
N PHE A 249 12.94 -10.41 -2.09
CA PHE A 249 11.88 -11.11 -1.35
C PHE A 249 10.71 -11.43 -2.27
N ALA A 250 10.32 -12.69 -2.34
CA ALA A 250 9.06 -13.11 -2.92
C ALA A 250 8.01 -13.21 -1.81
N PRO A 251 6.96 -12.36 -1.81
CA PRO A 251 5.87 -12.50 -0.85
C PRO A 251 5.23 -13.89 -1.00
N PRO A 252 5.28 -14.74 0.05
CA PRO A 252 4.93 -16.15 -0.09
C PRO A 252 3.42 -16.38 -0.23
N ASN A 253 3.07 -17.57 -0.71
CA ASN A 253 1.73 -18.13 -0.70
C ASN A 253 1.27 -18.38 0.75
N LEU A 254 0.22 -17.71 1.19
CA LEU A 254 -0.38 -17.84 2.52
C LEU A 254 -1.63 -18.74 2.53
N THR A 255 -2.03 -19.30 1.39
CA THR A 255 -3.15 -20.26 1.33
C THR A 255 -2.71 -21.60 1.95
N PRO A 256 -3.66 -22.44 2.42
CA PRO A 256 -3.34 -23.72 3.05
C PRO A 256 -3.01 -24.81 2.01
N ASP A 257 -2.27 -24.46 0.96
CA ASP A 257 -1.77 -25.42 -0.02
C ASP A 257 -0.66 -26.27 0.59
N LYS A 258 -0.76 -27.60 0.42
CA LYS A 258 0.15 -28.57 1.05
C LYS A 258 1.60 -28.41 0.59
N ASP A 259 1.80 -28.09 -0.69
CA ASP A 259 3.11 -28.14 -1.33
C ASP A 259 3.77 -26.76 -1.37
N THR A 260 2.99 -25.70 -1.54
CA THR A 260 3.49 -24.32 -1.75
C THR A 260 3.05 -23.31 -0.69
N GLY A 261 2.14 -23.69 0.20
CA GLY A 261 1.65 -22.80 1.28
C GLY A 261 2.69 -22.61 2.37
N HIS A 262 3.20 -21.37 2.49
CA HIS A 262 4.28 -21.03 3.42
C HIS A 262 3.98 -21.35 4.89
N ILE A 263 2.71 -21.25 5.28
CA ILE A 263 2.24 -21.48 6.64
C ILE A 263 1.52 -22.82 6.82
N TYR A 264 1.59 -23.71 5.81
CA TYR A 264 0.83 -24.97 5.83
C TYR A 264 1.10 -25.81 7.08
N ASN A 265 2.38 -25.93 7.46
CA ASN A 265 2.83 -26.71 8.62
C ASN A 265 2.86 -25.93 9.95
N TRP A 266 2.37 -24.68 9.97
CA TRP A 266 2.33 -23.90 11.20
C TRP A 266 1.02 -24.16 11.93
N ASP A 267 1.11 -24.21 13.25
CA ASP A 267 -0.05 -24.11 14.12
C ASP A 267 -0.36 -22.64 14.47
N GLU A 268 -1.46 -22.42 15.15
CA GLU A 268 -1.94 -21.10 15.53
C GLU A 268 -0.95 -20.39 16.47
N ASP A 269 -0.33 -21.12 17.41
CA ASP A 269 0.63 -20.56 18.36
C ASP A 269 1.96 -20.20 17.68
N GLY A 270 2.42 -21.02 16.77
CA GLY A 270 3.60 -20.72 15.95
C GLY A 270 3.42 -19.50 15.06
N PHE A 271 2.21 -19.30 14.50
CA PHE A 271 1.89 -18.10 13.75
C PHE A 271 1.93 -16.84 14.63
N VAL A 272 1.34 -16.91 15.83
CA VAL A 272 1.39 -15.82 16.83
C VAL A 272 2.83 -15.53 17.22
N ALA A 273 3.59 -16.56 17.55
CA ALA A 273 5.01 -16.43 17.92
C ALA A 273 5.83 -15.75 16.82
N ARG A 274 5.56 -16.08 15.54
CA ARG A 274 6.24 -15.43 14.40
C ARG A 274 6.00 -13.91 14.33
N PHE A 275 4.77 -13.45 14.59
CA PHE A 275 4.47 -12.03 14.62
C PHE A 275 5.15 -11.33 15.79
N LYS A 276 5.18 -11.96 16.96
CA LYS A 276 5.84 -11.43 18.16
C LYS A 276 7.38 -11.40 18.05
N ALA A 277 7.96 -12.30 17.27
CA ALA A 277 9.41 -12.35 17.03
C ALA A 277 9.96 -11.15 16.24
N GLY A 278 9.09 -10.38 15.57
CA GLY A 278 9.49 -9.19 14.83
C GLY A 278 10.32 -9.50 13.59
N ARG A 279 11.16 -8.55 13.17
CA ARG A 279 11.93 -8.59 11.93
C ARG A 279 13.14 -9.51 12.03
N VAL A 280 13.17 -10.57 11.24
CA VAL A 280 14.31 -11.50 11.12
C VAL A 280 15.31 -11.02 10.06
N TYR A 281 14.81 -10.62 8.90
CA TYR A 281 15.64 -10.05 7.82
C TYR A 281 15.47 -8.54 7.77
N LYS A 282 16.56 -7.79 7.96
CA LYS A 282 16.54 -6.32 8.02
C LYS A 282 15.93 -5.66 6.77
N GLY A 283 16.20 -6.21 5.59
CA GLY A 283 15.69 -5.70 4.31
C GLY A 283 14.31 -6.18 3.91
N SER A 284 13.58 -6.88 4.79
CA SER A 284 12.20 -7.33 4.51
C SER A 284 11.21 -6.17 4.50
N HIS A 285 10.32 -6.15 3.52
CA HIS A 285 9.24 -5.15 3.40
C HIS A 285 8.04 -5.41 4.32
N MET A 286 7.94 -6.60 4.92
CA MET A 286 6.88 -6.90 5.87
C MET A 286 6.99 -5.96 7.10
N PRO A 287 5.91 -5.26 7.49
CA PRO A 287 5.94 -4.26 8.58
C PRO A 287 5.91 -4.93 9.95
N TRP A 288 6.96 -5.71 10.27
CA TRP A 288 7.05 -6.57 11.46
C TRP A 288 6.90 -5.80 12.76
N GLU A 289 7.44 -4.58 12.83
CA GLU A 289 7.39 -3.73 14.03
C GLU A 289 5.97 -3.25 14.32
N SER A 290 5.21 -2.92 13.28
CA SER A 290 3.81 -2.55 13.38
C SER A 290 2.96 -3.78 13.70
N PHE A 291 3.10 -4.84 12.93
CA PHE A 291 2.32 -6.07 13.11
C PHE A 291 2.61 -6.79 14.43
N GLY A 292 3.81 -6.64 14.99
CA GLY A 292 4.13 -7.14 16.34
C GLY A 292 3.30 -6.50 17.47
N ARG A 293 2.61 -5.39 17.18
CA ARG A 293 1.69 -4.69 18.10
C ARG A 293 0.25 -5.16 17.99
N MET A 294 -0.08 -5.99 17.01
CA MET A 294 -1.41 -6.58 16.92
C MET A 294 -1.73 -7.36 18.21
N THR A 295 -2.98 -7.31 18.59
CA THR A 295 -3.46 -8.18 19.67
C THR A 295 -3.31 -9.64 19.25
N GLU A 296 -3.13 -10.52 20.22
CA GLU A 296 -3.03 -11.96 19.94
C GLU A 296 -4.32 -12.49 19.30
N GLU A 297 -5.48 -11.97 19.72
CA GLU A 297 -6.78 -12.31 19.14
C GLU A 297 -6.86 -11.98 17.65
N ASP A 298 -6.33 -10.83 17.25
CA ASP A 298 -6.32 -10.40 15.85
C ASP A 298 -5.37 -11.25 15.01
N VAL A 299 -4.19 -11.57 15.51
CA VAL A 299 -3.24 -12.46 14.83
C VAL A 299 -3.84 -13.87 14.68
N ARG A 300 -4.50 -14.41 15.72
CA ARG A 300 -5.21 -15.69 15.68
C ARG A 300 -6.37 -15.66 14.68
N SER A 301 -7.10 -14.56 14.63
CA SER A 301 -8.19 -14.36 13.66
C SER A 301 -7.66 -14.42 12.23
N ILE A 302 -6.56 -13.71 11.94
CA ILE A 302 -5.89 -13.75 10.64
C ILE A 302 -5.47 -15.19 10.30
N TYR A 303 -4.83 -15.91 11.22
CA TYR A 303 -4.46 -17.30 10.99
C TYR A 303 -5.65 -18.16 10.62
N ARG A 304 -6.75 -18.10 11.40
CA ARG A 304 -7.97 -18.88 11.12
C ARG A 304 -8.57 -18.55 9.75
N PHE A 305 -8.54 -17.28 9.36
CA PHE A 305 -8.97 -16.87 8.03
C PHE A 305 -8.08 -17.49 6.94
N LEU A 306 -6.76 -17.39 7.08
CA LEU A 306 -5.82 -17.97 6.11
C LEU A 306 -6.00 -19.48 5.97
N ARG A 307 -6.25 -20.18 7.08
CA ARG A 307 -6.52 -21.64 7.08
C ARG A 307 -7.88 -22.03 6.46
N ALA A 308 -8.82 -21.07 6.40
CA ALA A 308 -10.14 -21.26 5.79
C ALA A 308 -10.16 -20.93 4.28
N LEU A 309 -9.07 -20.40 3.73
CA LEU A 309 -8.98 -20.12 2.30
C LEU A 309 -8.95 -21.40 1.46
N PRO A 310 -9.44 -21.37 0.22
CA PRO A 310 -9.19 -22.43 -0.74
C PRO A 310 -7.68 -22.61 -0.96
N PRO A 311 -7.14 -23.83 -0.89
CA PRO A 311 -5.75 -24.07 -1.22
C PRO A 311 -5.49 -23.70 -2.69
N THR A 312 -4.44 -22.94 -2.93
CA THR A 312 -4.02 -22.51 -4.26
C THR A 312 -2.57 -22.89 -4.46
N HIS A 313 -2.31 -23.78 -5.42
CA HIS A 313 -0.94 -24.15 -5.75
C HIS A 313 -0.25 -23.04 -6.54
N ARG A 314 0.84 -22.47 -6.00
CA ARG A 314 1.65 -21.47 -6.67
C ARG A 314 3.11 -21.58 -6.26
N GLU A 315 3.92 -22.06 -7.19
CA GLU A 315 5.37 -22.15 -7.04
C GLU A 315 6.02 -20.75 -7.12
N LEU A 316 6.56 -20.26 -6.02
CA LEU A 316 7.23 -18.96 -5.95
C LEU A 316 8.72 -19.09 -5.66
N GLY A 317 9.18 -20.26 -5.22
CA GLY A 317 10.54 -20.49 -4.73
C GLY A 317 10.77 -19.94 -3.32
N PRO A 318 12.03 -19.82 -2.88
CA PRO A 318 12.37 -19.32 -1.55
C PRO A 318 11.90 -17.88 -1.33
N THR A 319 11.41 -17.57 -0.13
CA THR A 319 10.91 -16.23 0.23
C THR A 319 12.02 -15.16 0.11
N ARG A 320 13.25 -15.45 0.58
CA ARG A 320 14.44 -14.63 0.33
C ARG A 320 15.40 -15.38 -0.58
N ARG A 321 15.79 -14.76 -1.69
CA ARG A 321 16.54 -15.43 -2.75
C ARG A 321 17.44 -14.46 -3.51
N PRO A 322 18.44 -14.91 -4.27
CA PRO A 322 19.23 -14.06 -5.14
C PRO A 322 18.32 -13.30 -6.14
N ARG A 323 18.66 -12.05 -6.40
CA ARG A 323 17.93 -11.21 -7.36
C ARG A 323 17.94 -11.86 -8.75
N GLY A 324 16.76 -11.86 -9.39
CA GLY A 324 16.59 -12.47 -10.71
C GLY A 324 16.52 -14.00 -10.64
N TYR A 325 16.14 -14.56 -9.51
CA TYR A 325 15.98 -15.99 -9.33
C TYR A 325 15.10 -16.60 -10.42
N ALA A 326 15.68 -17.49 -11.20
CA ALA A 326 14.96 -18.33 -12.17
C ALA A 326 14.46 -19.58 -11.45
N LYS A 327 13.18 -19.89 -11.62
CA LYS A 327 12.63 -21.15 -11.09
C LYS A 327 13.36 -22.32 -11.75
N PRO A 328 13.71 -23.37 -11.00
CA PRO A 328 14.11 -24.62 -11.60
C PRO A 328 12.99 -25.11 -12.54
N SER A 329 13.39 -25.50 -13.76
CA SER A 329 12.47 -26.06 -14.77
C SER A 329 11.91 -27.42 -14.35
#